data_81f1fa277ecd9ecc4cb942ec301cb9fe
#
_entry.id   81f1fa277ecd9ecc4cb942ec301cb9fe
#
_cell.length_a   1.000
_cell.length_b   1.000
_cell.length_c   1.000
_cell.angle_alpha   90.00
_cell.angle_beta   90.00
_cell.angle_gamma   90.00
#
_symmetry.space_group_name_H-M   'P 1'
#
loop_
_entity.id
_entity.type
_entity.pdbx_description
1 polymer ?
#
loop_
_entity_poly.entity_id
_entity_poly.type
_entity_poly.pdbx_seq_one_letter_code
_entity_poly.pdbx_strand_id
1 'polypeptide(L)'
;MKVLFVATVRSHIGQFHMPFIRELKAHGAQVDAAFKDNSADKPGLDLSAIDKTFEVPFERQPLRPDNIKAYKTLKKVIDSNNYDAIHCHTPMGAVIARLAAKGARKKGTKVIYTAHGFHFFKGAPLKNWLFFYPVEKYLSKYTDCLITINSEDYALAHEKKFRAGKIYQVHGVGVELDRFKAVDDEEKARLRVKYGYDNDTFIMIYPADLSVRKNQPMLFDALQKIVQKNKNVKLLLPGQPIRLEEYKQMVAERGIAENVDFLGYRRDINNLVGLSDLSVASSFQEGLPINLIEAMAMGNPIVATDVRGNNDAVEDGVNGYLVPVGDSGMMAEKILELMNDREKLRTFGENGLDMVRNFSTENVNREMLTIYSNLGLI
;
A
#
# COMPACT_ATOMS: atom_id res chain seq x y z
N MET A 1 -8.07 16.83 -22.24
CA MET A 1 -8.80 16.31 -21.07
C MET A 1 -8.39 17.07 -19.82
N LYS A 2 -9.35 17.37 -18.94
CA LYS A 2 -9.10 18.03 -17.65
C LYS A 2 -9.57 17.13 -16.50
N VAL A 3 -8.68 16.79 -15.57
CA VAL A 3 -8.94 15.84 -14.49
C VAL A 3 -8.69 16.48 -13.13
N LEU A 4 -9.58 16.24 -12.16
CA LEU A 4 -9.39 16.59 -10.76
C LEU A 4 -9.08 15.34 -9.94
N PHE A 5 -7.88 15.25 -9.37
CA PHE A 5 -7.54 14.25 -8.36
C PHE A 5 -7.99 14.72 -6.99
N VAL A 6 -8.67 13.87 -6.24
CA VAL A 6 -9.16 14.19 -4.90
C VAL A 6 -8.69 13.16 -3.89
N ALA A 7 -8.04 13.59 -2.82
CA ALA A 7 -7.69 12.74 -1.69
C ALA A 7 -7.84 13.50 -0.37
N THR A 8 -7.96 12.79 0.76
CA THR A 8 -8.10 13.42 2.07
C THR A 8 -6.89 14.28 2.43
N VAL A 9 -5.67 13.85 2.06
CA VAL A 9 -4.41 14.55 2.38
C VAL A 9 -3.49 14.62 1.17
N ARG A 10 -2.68 15.68 1.13
CA ARG A 10 -1.66 15.97 0.11
C ARG A 10 -0.68 14.79 -0.08
N SER A 11 -0.22 14.21 1.02
CA SER A 11 0.77 13.13 0.98
C SER A 11 0.27 11.89 0.26
N HIS A 12 -1.04 11.61 0.24
CA HIS A 12 -1.58 10.46 -0.48
C HIS A 12 -1.40 10.64 -2.01
N ILE A 13 -1.69 11.84 -2.53
CA ILE A 13 -1.45 12.15 -3.96
C ILE A 13 0.05 12.06 -4.27
N GLY A 14 0.88 12.74 -3.47
CA GLY A 14 2.32 12.83 -3.72
C GLY A 14 3.07 11.51 -3.61
N GLN A 15 2.61 10.59 -2.77
CA GLN A 15 3.26 9.29 -2.60
C GLN A 15 2.81 8.23 -3.64
N PHE A 16 1.55 8.27 -4.06
CA PHE A 16 0.96 7.14 -4.76
C PHE A 16 0.45 7.45 -6.18
N HIS A 17 0.20 8.72 -6.52
CA HIS A 17 -0.47 9.02 -7.78
C HIS A 17 0.38 9.87 -8.75
N MET A 18 1.55 10.35 -8.32
CA MET A 18 2.41 11.16 -9.18
C MET A 18 2.88 10.43 -10.43
N PRO A 19 3.22 9.13 -10.43
CA PRO A 19 3.57 8.42 -11.65
C PRO A 19 2.45 8.46 -12.69
N PHE A 20 1.22 8.15 -12.30
CA PHE A 20 0.08 8.19 -13.23
C PHE A 20 -0.31 9.62 -13.62
N ILE A 21 -0.17 10.60 -12.74
CA ILE A 21 -0.39 12.02 -13.08
C ILE A 21 0.59 12.48 -14.16
N ARG A 22 1.87 12.12 -14.05
CA ARG A 22 2.88 12.43 -15.09
C ARG A 22 2.52 11.76 -16.41
N GLU A 23 2.02 10.53 -16.38
CA GLU A 23 1.57 9.81 -17.57
C GLU A 23 0.38 10.51 -18.25
N LEU A 24 -0.61 10.96 -17.47
CA LEU A 24 -1.73 11.76 -18.01
C LEU A 24 -1.24 13.08 -18.62
N LYS A 25 -0.26 13.74 -18.00
CA LYS A 25 0.35 14.97 -18.54
C LYS A 25 1.05 14.69 -19.86
N ALA A 26 1.76 13.58 -19.98
CA ALA A 26 2.40 13.18 -21.25
C ALA A 26 1.37 12.97 -22.38
N HIS A 27 0.15 12.59 -22.03
CA HIS A 27 -0.99 12.49 -22.95
C HIS A 27 -1.78 13.81 -23.10
N GLY A 28 -1.20 14.95 -22.70
CA GLY A 28 -1.77 16.28 -22.90
C GLY A 28 -2.93 16.65 -21.95
N ALA A 29 -3.09 15.93 -20.83
CA ALA A 29 -4.10 16.26 -19.84
C ALA A 29 -3.69 17.47 -18.99
N GLN A 30 -4.68 18.30 -18.62
CA GLN A 30 -4.57 19.21 -17.48
C GLN A 30 -4.97 18.45 -16.22
N VAL A 31 -4.13 18.47 -15.19
CA VAL A 31 -4.37 17.74 -13.93
C VAL A 31 -4.34 18.71 -12.76
N ASP A 32 -5.49 18.86 -12.12
CA ASP A 32 -5.64 19.61 -10.88
C ASP A 32 -5.77 18.63 -9.68
N ALA A 33 -5.49 19.08 -8.45
CA ALA A 33 -5.65 18.26 -7.26
C ALA A 33 -6.33 19.01 -6.10
N ALA A 34 -7.15 18.30 -5.32
CA ALA A 34 -7.85 18.83 -4.14
C ALA A 34 -7.58 17.93 -2.94
N PHE A 35 -7.04 18.49 -1.86
CA PHE A 35 -6.65 17.79 -0.64
C PHE A 35 -6.52 18.74 0.55
N LYS A 36 -6.40 18.18 1.77
CA LYS A 36 -5.90 18.91 2.94
C LYS A 36 -4.38 18.86 2.95
N ASP A 37 -3.75 20.02 3.11
CA ASP A 37 -2.28 20.05 3.21
C ASP A 37 -1.80 19.40 4.53
N ASN A 38 -0.85 18.51 4.38
CA ASN A 38 -0.11 17.88 5.47
C ASN A 38 1.39 17.84 5.17
N SER A 39 1.88 18.88 4.49
CA SER A 39 3.31 18.98 4.12
C SER A 39 4.24 19.02 5.34
N ALA A 40 3.78 19.53 6.48
CA ALA A 40 4.54 19.51 7.73
C ALA A 40 4.83 18.08 8.22
N ASP A 41 3.89 17.15 8.04
CA ASP A 41 4.04 15.74 8.45
C ASP A 41 4.90 14.94 7.46
N LYS A 42 4.82 15.29 6.18
CA LYS A 42 5.45 14.58 5.06
C LYS A 42 6.11 15.58 4.09
N PRO A 43 7.26 16.18 4.46
CA PRO A 43 7.96 17.14 3.62
C PRO A 43 8.63 16.48 2.40
N GLY A 44 8.91 17.28 1.37
CA GLY A 44 9.74 16.88 0.22
C GLY A 44 9.03 16.02 -0.83
N LEU A 45 7.68 15.98 -0.83
CA LEU A 45 6.93 15.34 -1.91
C LEU A 45 6.83 16.28 -3.12
N ASP A 46 7.29 15.81 -4.27
CA ASP A 46 7.19 16.53 -5.54
C ASP A 46 5.77 16.46 -6.11
N LEU A 47 5.14 17.61 -6.29
CA LEU A 47 3.82 17.77 -6.90
C LEU A 47 3.88 18.64 -8.18
N SER A 48 5.07 18.84 -8.75
CA SER A 48 5.32 19.77 -9.87
C SER A 48 4.51 19.45 -11.15
N ALA A 49 4.08 18.19 -11.33
CA ALA A 49 3.24 17.81 -12.47
C ALA A 49 1.76 18.20 -12.31
N ILE A 50 1.33 18.72 -11.15
CA ILE A 50 -0.04 19.18 -10.91
C ILE A 50 -0.16 20.64 -11.33
N ASP A 51 -1.15 20.95 -12.17
CA ASP A 51 -1.35 22.30 -12.71
C ASP A 51 -1.91 23.27 -11.66
N LYS A 52 -2.87 22.82 -10.86
CA LYS A 52 -3.45 23.61 -9.76
C LYS A 52 -3.75 22.73 -8.56
N THR A 53 -3.53 23.28 -7.38
CA THR A 53 -3.92 22.65 -6.12
C THR A 53 -5.01 23.47 -5.42
N PHE A 54 -5.94 22.76 -4.77
CA PHE A 54 -7.02 23.35 -4.00
C PHE A 54 -6.97 22.81 -2.57
N GLU A 55 -6.84 23.72 -1.61
CA GLU A 55 -6.94 23.36 -0.20
C GLU A 55 -8.40 23.07 0.15
N VAL A 56 -8.66 21.86 0.66
CA VAL A 56 -9.99 21.43 1.09
C VAL A 56 -9.87 20.82 2.48
N PRO A 57 -10.61 21.32 3.48
CA PRO A 57 -10.44 20.93 4.89
C PRO A 57 -11.06 19.55 5.19
N PHE A 58 -10.56 18.52 4.51
CA PHE A 58 -11.00 17.15 4.76
C PHE A 58 -10.62 16.67 6.15
N GLU A 59 -11.50 15.90 6.78
CA GLU A 59 -11.24 15.16 7.99
C GLU A 59 -11.42 13.65 7.79
N ARG A 60 -10.53 12.87 8.41
CA ARG A 60 -10.61 11.40 8.31
C ARG A 60 -11.82 10.81 9.04
N GLN A 61 -12.24 11.47 10.13
CA GLN A 61 -13.39 11.04 10.91
C GLN A 61 -14.70 11.51 10.24
N PRO A 62 -15.65 10.60 9.93
CA PRO A 62 -16.85 10.94 9.15
C PRO A 62 -17.73 12.04 9.73
N LEU A 63 -17.88 12.07 11.06
CA LEU A 63 -18.81 12.95 11.76
C LEU A 63 -18.25 14.35 12.10
N ARG A 64 -17.05 14.70 11.62
CA ARG A 64 -16.46 16.01 11.85
C ARG A 64 -17.19 17.09 11.04
N PRO A 65 -17.59 18.22 11.68
CA PRO A 65 -18.27 19.33 10.99
C PRO A 65 -17.47 19.89 9.81
N ASP A 66 -16.16 19.84 9.87
CA ASP A 66 -15.28 20.30 8.78
C ASP A 66 -15.51 19.57 7.46
N ASN A 67 -16.01 18.33 7.50
CA ASN A 67 -16.41 17.62 6.28
C ASN A 67 -17.57 18.29 5.54
N ILE A 68 -18.43 19.07 6.23
CA ILE A 68 -19.46 19.90 5.59
C ILE A 68 -18.80 21.07 4.85
N LYS A 69 -17.78 21.70 5.45
CA LYS A 69 -17.00 22.76 4.78
C LYS A 69 -16.24 22.17 3.58
N ALA A 70 -15.60 21.01 3.77
CA ALA A 70 -14.92 20.29 2.70
C ALA A 70 -15.84 20.00 1.51
N TYR A 71 -17.06 19.52 1.76
CA TYR A 71 -18.07 19.32 0.73
C TYR A 71 -18.42 20.62 -0.03
N LYS A 72 -18.68 21.71 0.69
CA LYS A 72 -19.02 23.02 0.07
C LYS A 72 -17.85 23.55 -0.76
N THR A 73 -16.63 23.49 -0.22
CA THR A 73 -15.41 23.94 -0.90
C THR A 73 -15.16 23.11 -2.16
N LEU A 74 -15.16 21.80 -2.04
CA LEU A 74 -14.92 20.90 -3.18
C LEU A 74 -16.02 21.04 -4.25
N LYS A 75 -17.29 21.19 -3.84
CA LYS A 75 -18.38 21.42 -4.77
C LYS A 75 -18.18 22.71 -5.56
N LYS A 76 -17.76 23.81 -4.91
CA LYS A 76 -17.43 25.07 -5.58
C LYS A 76 -16.30 24.89 -6.59
N VAL A 77 -15.22 24.16 -6.23
CA VAL A 77 -14.11 23.85 -7.14
C VAL A 77 -14.62 23.08 -8.36
N ILE A 78 -15.43 22.04 -8.15
CA ILE A 78 -15.98 21.22 -9.24
C ILE A 78 -16.88 22.02 -10.16
N ASP A 79 -17.83 22.79 -9.59
CA ASP A 79 -18.81 23.55 -10.36
C ASP A 79 -18.18 24.71 -11.16
N SER A 80 -17.04 25.23 -10.72
CA SER A 80 -16.34 26.37 -11.37
C SER A 80 -15.31 25.97 -12.42
N ASN A 81 -15.03 24.68 -12.65
CA ASN A 81 -13.88 24.22 -13.45
C ASN A 81 -14.22 23.10 -14.43
N ASN A 82 -15.28 22.91 -15.01
CA ASN A 82 -15.63 21.98 -16.11
C ASN A 82 -14.65 20.80 -16.30
N TYR A 83 -14.57 19.90 -15.31
CA TYR A 83 -13.71 18.72 -15.37
C TYR A 83 -14.34 17.62 -16.25
N ASP A 84 -13.52 16.97 -17.09
CA ASP A 84 -13.92 15.78 -17.84
C ASP A 84 -14.01 14.57 -16.89
N ALA A 85 -13.09 14.50 -15.91
CA ALA A 85 -13.09 13.45 -14.89
C ALA A 85 -12.76 13.99 -13.49
N ILE A 86 -13.34 13.36 -12.47
CA ILE A 86 -12.99 13.50 -11.07
C ILE A 86 -12.55 12.14 -10.58
N HIS A 87 -11.26 11.99 -10.29
CA HIS A 87 -10.67 10.76 -9.80
C HIS A 87 -10.42 10.89 -8.30
N CYS A 88 -11.23 10.22 -7.50
CA CYS A 88 -11.17 10.32 -6.05
C CYS A 88 -10.55 9.09 -5.39
N HIS A 89 -9.83 9.35 -4.30
CA HIS A 89 -9.09 8.39 -3.51
C HIS A 89 -9.37 8.62 -2.02
N THR A 90 -8.99 7.68 -1.20
CA THR A 90 -9.19 7.67 0.25
C THR A 90 -10.67 7.66 0.66
N PRO A 91 -11.05 7.04 1.77
CA PRO A 91 -12.47 6.86 2.11
C PRO A 91 -13.25 8.18 2.19
N MET A 92 -12.81 9.14 3.00
CA MET A 92 -13.56 10.40 3.17
C MET A 92 -13.43 11.33 1.96
N GLY A 93 -12.24 11.38 1.32
CA GLY A 93 -12.06 12.12 0.06
C GLY A 93 -13.03 11.63 -1.00
N ALA A 94 -13.16 10.31 -1.17
CA ALA A 94 -14.06 9.70 -2.14
C ALA A 94 -15.55 9.86 -1.79
N VAL A 95 -15.93 9.76 -0.52
CA VAL A 95 -17.32 10.03 -0.08
C VAL A 95 -17.73 11.44 -0.45
N ILE A 96 -16.92 12.43 -0.09
CA ILE A 96 -17.21 13.85 -0.32
C ILE A 96 -17.17 14.17 -1.81
N ALA A 97 -16.19 13.66 -2.55
CA ALA A 97 -16.06 13.89 -3.99
C ALA A 97 -17.27 13.34 -4.77
N ARG A 98 -17.68 12.08 -4.53
CA ARG A 98 -18.85 11.47 -5.18
C ARG A 98 -20.15 12.23 -4.90
N LEU A 99 -20.28 12.78 -3.69
CA LEU A 99 -21.45 13.62 -3.33
C LEU A 99 -21.39 15.00 -4.02
N ALA A 100 -20.22 15.66 -4.01
CA ALA A 100 -20.03 16.98 -4.60
C ALA A 100 -20.15 16.95 -6.13
N ALA A 101 -19.71 15.86 -6.75
CA ALA A 101 -19.70 15.68 -8.20
C ALA A 101 -21.07 15.36 -8.83
N LYS A 102 -22.13 15.12 -8.04
CA LYS A 102 -23.46 14.72 -8.58
C LYS A 102 -23.98 15.65 -9.69
N GLY A 103 -23.77 16.96 -9.55
CA GLY A 103 -24.20 17.96 -10.54
C GLY A 103 -23.36 17.90 -11.82
N ALA A 104 -22.05 17.86 -11.69
CA ALA A 104 -21.11 17.75 -12.80
C ALA A 104 -21.29 16.43 -13.57
N ARG A 105 -21.48 15.32 -12.86
CA ARG A 105 -21.74 14.01 -13.46
C ARG A 105 -22.96 14.01 -14.38
N LYS A 106 -24.05 14.71 -14.03
CA LYS A 106 -25.22 14.87 -14.89
C LYS A 106 -24.92 15.64 -16.17
N LYS A 107 -23.84 16.42 -16.19
CA LYS A 107 -23.37 17.20 -17.34
C LYS A 107 -22.28 16.47 -18.15
N GLY A 108 -21.97 15.21 -17.82
CA GLY A 108 -21.02 14.38 -18.57
C GLY A 108 -19.68 14.10 -17.86
N THR A 109 -19.34 14.82 -16.78
CA THR A 109 -18.11 14.55 -16.00
C THR A 109 -18.12 13.11 -15.49
N LYS A 110 -17.05 12.36 -15.72
CA LYS A 110 -16.88 11.00 -15.21
C LYS A 110 -16.40 11.02 -13.76
N VAL A 111 -16.97 10.18 -12.91
CA VAL A 111 -16.55 10.02 -11.51
C VAL A 111 -15.88 8.67 -11.37
N ILE A 112 -14.58 8.69 -11.11
CA ILE A 112 -13.71 7.51 -10.92
C ILE A 112 -13.37 7.44 -9.43
N TYR A 113 -13.48 6.25 -8.85
CA TYR A 113 -13.06 6.01 -7.47
C TYR A 113 -12.09 4.83 -7.41
N THR A 114 -10.86 5.09 -6.96
CA THR A 114 -9.92 4.02 -6.61
C THR A 114 -9.99 3.74 -5.11
N ALA A 115 -10.45 2.55 -4.76
CA ALA A 115 -10.49 2.03 -3.40
C ALA A 115 -9.15 1.35 -3.07
N HIS A 116 -8.41 1.93 -2.11
CA HIS A 116 -7.12 1.38 -1.63
C HIS A 116 -7.29 0.35 -0.51
N GLY A 117 -8.40 -0.34 -0.49
CA GLY A 117 -8.82 -1.34 0.49
C GLY A 117 -10.09 -0.92 1.21
N PHE A 118 -11.17 -1.69 1.03
CA PHE A 118 -12.40 -1.44 1.76
C PHE A 118 -12.21 -1.66 3.27
N HIS A 119 -12.95 -0.93 4.10
CA HIS A 119 -12.93 -1.13 5.56
C HIS A 119 -13.75 -2.35 6.00
N PHE A 120 -14.53 -2.93 5.09
CA PHE A 120 -15.30 -4.15 5.25
C PHE A 120 -14.73 -5.22 4.30
N PHE A 121 -14.30 -6.32 4.83
CA PHE A 121 -13.62 -7.43 4.13
C PHE A 121 -13.85 -8.71 4.94
N LYS A 122 -13.44 -9.87 4.43
CA LYS A 122 -13.56 -11.15 5.13
C LYS A 122 -12.78 -11.11 6.46
N GLY A 123 -13.46 -11.32 7.58
CA GLY A 123 -12.86 -11.21 8.91
C GLY A 123 -12.88 -9.80 9.53
N ALA A 124 -13.34 -8.76 8.81
CA ALA A 124 -13.49 -7.43 9.38
C ALA A 124 -14.52 -7.39 10.51
N PRO A 125 -14.31 -6.55 11.55
CA PRO A 125 -15.27 -6.36 12.62
C PRO A 125 -16.68 -6.02 12.09
N LEU A 126 -17.73 -6.57 12.71
CA LEU A 126 -19.12 -6.35 12.28
C LEU A 126 -19.50 -4.87 12.18
N LYS A 127 -18.96 -4.03 13.08
CA LYS A 127 -19.14 -2.57 13.02
C LYS A 127 -18.70 -1.98 11.68
N ASN A 128 -17.66 -2.50 11.07
CA ASN A 128 -17.16 -2.01 9.79
C ASN A 128 -18.16 -2.33 8.67
N TRP A 129 -18.77 -3.49 8.70
CA TRP A 129 -19.83 -3.89 7.78
C TRP A 129 -21.09 -3.04 7.94
N LEU A 130 -21.44 -2.68 9.19
CA LEU A 130 -22.64 -1.88 9.46
C LEU A 130 -22.48 -0.41 9.07
N PHE A 131 -21.27 0.15 9.19
CA PHE A 131 -21.05 1.59 8.94
C PHE A 131 -20.49 1.88 7.56
N PHE A 132 -19.46 1.15 7.11
CA PHE A 132 -18.77 1.49 5.85
C PHE A 132 -19.42 0.86 4.62
N TYR A 133 -19.87 -0.41 4.71
CA TYR A 133 -20.47 -1.08 3.56
C TYR A 133 -21.72 -0.38 3.02
N PRO A 134 -22.73 0.02 3.83
CA PRO A 134 -23.92 0.71 3.30
C PRO A 134 -23.57 2.04 2.60
N VAL A 135 -22.59 2.78 3.13
CA VAL A 135 -22.15 4.04 2.55
C VAL A 135 -21.50 3.80 1.19
N GLU A 136 -20.54 2.86 1.10
CA GLU A 136 -19.87 2.53 -0.17
C GLU A 136 -20.86 1.96 -1.19
N LYS A 137 -21.75 1.07 -0.76
CA LYS A 137 -22.82 0.50 -1.60
C LYS A 137 -23.75 1.59 -2.14
N TYR A 138 -24.17 2.54 -1.27
CA TYR A 138 -25.03 3.64 -1.69
C TYR A 138 -24.32 4.57 -2.66
N LEU A 139 -23.06 4.94 -2.38
CA LEU A 139 -22.30 5.88 -3.20
C LEU A 139 -21.84 5.29 -4.52
N SER A 140 -21.77 3.97 -4.64
CA SER A 140 -21.40 3.32 -5.90
C SER A 140 -22.32 3.74 -7.07
N LYS A 141 -23.58 4.10 -6.84
CA LYS A 141 -24.49 4.64 -7.87
C LYS A 141 -24.08 6.01 -8.46
N TYR A 142 -23.20 6.72 -7.77
CA TYR A 142 -22.63 8.00 -8.23
C TYR A 142 -21.21 7.86 -8.78
N THR A 143 -20.81 6.61 -9.07
CA THR A 143 -19.47 6.24 -9.54
C THR A 143 -19.60 5.68 -10.95
N ASP A 144 -18.93 6.28 -11.94
CA ASP A 144 -18.90 5.76 -13.30
C ASP A 144 -17.91 4.61 -13.42
N CYS A 145 -16.81 4.68 -12.66
CA CYS A 145 -15.80 3.64 -12.60
C CYS A 145 -15.30 3.44 -11.16
N LEU A 146 -15.45 2.23 -10.63
CA LEU A 146 -14.83 1.78 -9.40
C LEU A 146 -13.58 0.97 -9.75
N ILE A 147 -12.45 1.34 -9.17
CA ILE A 147 -11.19 0.62 -9.31
C ILE A 147 -10.80 0.07 -7.94
N THR A 148 -10.50 -1.21 -7.86
CA THR A 148 -9.93 -1.87 -6.68
C THR A 148 -8.49 -2.24 -6.94
N ILE A 149 -7.69 -2.40 -5.88
CA ILE A 149 -6.27 -2.72 -5.98
C ILE A 149 -5.93 -4.12 -5.45
N ASN A 150 -6.93 -4.90 -5.11
CA ASN A 150 -6.79 -6.29 -4.68
C ASN A 150 -7.98 -7.12 -5.14
N SER A 151 -7.79 -8.43 -5.21
CA SER A 151 -8.76 -9.40 -5.71
C SER A 151 -9.99 -9.56 -4.82
N GLU A 152 -9.82 -9.50 -3.48
CA GLU A 152 -10.94 -9.64 -2.54
C GLU A 152 -11.93 -8.49 -2.67
N ASP A 153 -11.46 -7.24 -2.72
CA ASP A 153 -12.32 -6.07 -2.88
C ASP A 153 -13.01 -6.07 -4.25
N TYR A 154 -12.31 -6.54 -5.31
CA TYR A 154 -12.90 -6.71 -6.64
C TYR A 154 -14.04 -7.72 -6.63
N ALA A 155 -13.79 -8.91 -6.10
CA ALA A 155 -14.79 -9.96 -5.98
C ALA A 155 -15.98 -9.49 -5.10
N LEU A 156 -15.70 -8.84 -3.98
CA LEU A 156 -16.70 -8.32 -3.06
C LEU A 156 -17.60 -7.26 -3.72
N ALA A 157 -17.04 -6.35 -4.52
CA ALA A 157 -17.82 -5.34 -5.23
C ALA A 157 -18.80 -5.96 -6.23
N HIS A 158 -18.39 -7.04 -6.92
CA HIS A 158 -19.25 -7.81 -7.82
C HIS A 158 -20.30 -8.62 -7.06
N GLU A 159 -19.89 -9.43 -6.06
CA GLU A 159 -20.78 -10.26 -5.25
C GLU A 159 -21.88 -9.43 -4.58
N LYS A 160 -21.50 -8.29 -3.99
CA LYS A 160 -22.43 -7.36 -3.36
C LYS A 160 -23.15 -6.46 -4.36
N LYS A 161 -22.95 -6.65 -5.67
CA LYS A 161 -23.65 -5.92 -6.75
C LYS A 161 -23.55 -4.41 -6.56
N PHE A 162 -22.34 -3.86 -6.47
CA PHE A 162 -22.12 -2.41 -6.46
C PHE A 162 -22.65 -1.80 -7.75
N ARG A 163 -23.20 -0.58 -7.66
CA ARG A 163 -23.91 0.09 -8.76
C ARG A 163 -23.02 1.05 -9.54
N ALA A 164 -21.70 0.85 -9.51
CA ALA A 164 -20.78 1.59 -10.37
C ALA A 164 -21.01 1.20 -11.84
N GLY A 165 -20.79 2.15 -12.74
CA GLY A 165 -20.97 1.90 -14.18
C GLY A 165 -20.06 0.79 -14.69
N LYS A 166 -18.79 0.81 -14.26
CA LYS A 166 -17.80 -0.24 -14.52
C LYS A 166 -17.02 -0.52 -13.23
N ILE A 167 -16.53 -1.74 -13.08
CA ILE A 167 -15.67 -2.14 -11.96
C ILE A 167 -14.43 -2.79 -12.56
N TYR A 168 -13.24 -2.30 -12.16
CA TYR A 168 -11.95 -2.81 -12.60
C TYR A 168 -11.08 -3.16 -11.38
N GLN A 169 -10.15 -4.07 -11.60
CA GLN A 169 -9.01 -4.28 -10.71
C GLN A 169 -7.75 -3.81 -11.42
N VAL A 170 -6.83 -3.19 -10.67
CA VAL A 170 -5.48 -2.85 -11.11
C VAL A 170 -4.46 -3.39 -10.11
N HIS A 171 -3.21 -3.55 -10.54
CA HIS A 171 -2.13 -4.06 -9.70
C HIS A 171 -1.52 -2.97 -8.79
N GLY A 172 -2.38 -2.26 -8.06
CA GLY A 172 -1.97 -1.28 -7.06
C GLY A 172 -1.73 0.12 -7.62
N VAL A 173 -0.67 0.75 -7.15
CA VAL A 173 -0.26 2.12 -7.51
C VAL A 173 1.03 2.14 -8.34
N GLY A 174 1.61 0.98 -8.59
CA GLY A 174 2.88 0.80 -9.26
C GLY A 174 4.09 0.95 -8.34
N VAL A 175 5.10 0.11 -8.55
CA VAL A 175 6.41 0.21 -7.92
C VAL A 175 7.44 0.56 -8.99
N GLU A 176 8.32 1.52 -8.68
CA GLU A 176 9.42 1.95 -9.56
C GLU A 176 10.52 0.89 -9.55
N LEU A 177 10.51 -0.04 -10.52
CA LEU A 177 11.49 -1.13 -10.59
C LEU A 177 12.92 -0.64 -10.82
N ASP A 178 13.11 0.58 -11.32
CA ASP A 178 14.43 1.20 -11.43
C ASP A 178 15.04 1.57 -10.08
N ARG A 179 14.22 1.90 -9.11
CA ARG A 179 14.63 2.20 -7.74
C ARG A 179 14.83 0.95 -6.90
N PHE A 180 14.03 -0.08 -7.14
CA PHE A 180 14.07 -1.35 -6.42
C PHE A 180 14.57 -2.42 -7.39
N LYS A 181 15.90 -2.62 -7.41
CA LYS A 181 16.57 -3.63 -8.24
C LYS A 181 17.24 -4.65 -7.35
N ALA A 182 17.15 -5.92 -7.72
CA ALA A 182 17.91 -6.97 -7.07
C ALA A 182 19.40 -6.63 -7.06
N VAL A 183 20.04 -6.88 -5.95
CA VAL A 183 21.48 -6.71 -5.77
C VAL A 183 22.18 -8.06 -5.89
N ASP A 184 23.41 -8.07 -6.42
CA ASP A 184 24.27 -9.26 -6.41
C ASP A 184 24.87 -9.49 -5.01
N ASP A 185 25.52 -10.64 -4.83
CA ASP A 185 26.11 -11.03 -3.55
C ASP A 185 27.22 -10.05 -3.11
N GLU A 186 27.96 -9.46 -4.05
CA GLU A 186 29.02 -8.50 -3.76
C GLU A 186 28.44 -7.19 -3.23
N GLU A 187 27.41 -6.67 -3.87
CA GLU A 187 26.71 -5.44 -3.40
C GLU A 187 26.00 -5.71 -2.06
N LYS A 188 25.37 -6.88 -1.90
CA LYS A 188 24.76 -7.28 -0.62
C LYS A 188 25.79 -7.28 0.51
N ALA A 189 26.97 -7.86 0.28
CA ALA A 189 28.05 -7.86 1.27
C ALA A 189 28.54 -6.44 1.58
N ARG A 190 28.70 -5.58 0.55
CA ARG A 190 29.07 -4.16 0.74
C ARG A 190 28.02 -3.41 1.57
N LEU A 191 26.74 -3.62 1.30
CA LEU A 191 25.66 -3.00 2.06
C LEU A 191 25.71 -3.48 3.52
N ARG A 192 25.90 -4.79 3.79
CA ARG A 192 26.02 -5.30 5.15
C ARG A 192 27.16 -4.65 5.93
N VAL A 193 28.36 -4.57 5.35
CA VAL A 193 29.48 -3.86 5.96
C VAL A 193 29.15 -2.39 6.23
N LYS A 194 28.56 -1.69 5.26
CA LYS A 194 28.15 -0.28 5.38
C LYS A 194 27.17 -0.04 6.53
N TYR A 195 26.25 -0.97 6.78
CA TYR A 195 25.23 -0.86 7.82
C TYR A 195 25.61 -1.57 9.13
N GLY A 196 26.81 -2.18 9.20
CA GLY A 196 27.35 -2.82 10.42
C GLY A 196 26.80 -4.20 10.70
N TYR A 197 26.40 -4.94 9.66
CA TYR A 197 25.93 -6.33 9.77
C TYR A 197 26.98 -7.33 9.26
N ASP A 198 27.09 -8.46 9.94
CA ASP A 198 27.94 -9.54 9.51
C ASP A 198 27.32 -10.31 8.33
N ASN A 199 28.19 -10.82 7.43
CA ASN A 199 27.74 -11.55 6.25
C ASN A 199 27.06 -12.88 6.59
N ASP A 200 27.40 -13.51 7.71
CA ASP A 200 26.83 -14.78 8.15
C ASP A 200 25.50 -14.63 8.89
N THR A 201 25.10 -13.42 9.24
CA THR A 201 23.83 -13.17 9.92
C THR A 201 22.67 -13.33 8.95
N PHE A 202 21.65 -14.10 9.33
CA PHE A 202 20.40 -14.14 8.58
C PHE A 202 19.53 -12.92 8.91
N ILE A 203 19.28 -12.08 7.92
CA ILE A 203 18.62 -10.80 8.11
C ILE A 203 17.21 -10.83 7.54
N MET A 204 16.23 -10.65 8.41
CA MET A 204 14.82 -10.42 8.04
C MET A 204 14.49 -8.94 8.09
N ILE A 205 13.59 -8.48 7.23
CA ILE A 205 13.14 -7.09 7.22
C ILE A 205 11.62 -6.97 7.14
N TYR A 206 11.04 -6.02 7.89
CA TYR A 206 9.65 -5.61 7.77
C TYR A 206 9.52 -4.08 7.72
N PRO A 207 9.60 -3.46 6.54
CA PRO A 207 9.38 -2.02 6.36
C PRO A 207 7.91 -1.66 6.62
N ALA A 208 7.61 -1.20 7.84
CA ALA A 208 6.24 -0.87 8.25
C ALA A 208 6.21 0.02 9.47
N ASP A 209 5.20 0.90 9.57
CA ASP A 209 4.96 1.65 10.79
C ASP A 209 4.75 0.70 11.98
N LEU A 210 5.32 1.02 13.14
CA LEU A 210 5.14 0.24 14.37
C LEU A 210 3.72 0.48 14.91
N SER A 211 2.76 -0.31 14.45
CA SER A 211 1.34 -0.09 14.70
C SER A 211 0.57 -1.40 14.92
N VAL A 212 -0.56 -1.31 15.63
CA VAL A 212 -1.42 -2.48 15.89
C VAL A 212 -1.78 -3.23 14.59
N ARG A 213 -2.10 -2.50 13.53
CA ARG A 213 -2.48 -3.10 12.24
C ARG A 213 -1.38 -3.95 11.62
N LYS A 214 -0.12 -3.56 11.80
CA LYS A 214 1.06 -4.26 11.27
C LYS A 214 1.48 -5.47 12.12
N ASN A 215 0.95 -5.59 13.35
CA ASN A 215 1.05 -6.77 14.21
C ASN A 215 2.47 -7.31 14.41
N GLN A 216 3.46 -6.44 14.62
CA GLN A 216 4.83 -6.84 14.92
C GLN A 216 4.95 -7.81 16.10
N PRO A 217 4.08 -7.79 17.16
CA PRO A 217 4.13 -8.77 18.24
C PRO A 217 4.11 -10.23 17.77
N MET A 218 3.38 -10.57 16.70
CA MET A 218 3.41 -11.92 16.12
C MET A 218 4.81 -12.30 15.59
N LEU A 219 5.53 -11.34 14.99
CA LEU A 219 6.92 -11.55 14.55
C LEU A 219 7.86 -11.72 15.74
N PHE A 220 7.64 -11.01 16.86
CA PHE A 220 8.44 -11.18 18.06
C PHE A 220 8.28 -12.58 18.65
N ASP A 221 7.04 -13.10 18.68
CA ASP A 221 6.77 -14.47 19.12
C ASP A 221 7.40 -15.52 18.18
N ALA A 222 7.40 -15.27 16.88
CA ALA A 222 8.08 -16.12 15.92
C ALA A 222 9.60 -16.04 16.06
N LEU A 223 10.17 -14.84 16.18
CA LEU A 223 11.60 -14.61 16.34
C LEU A 223 12.14 -15.27 17.63
N GLN A 224 11.40 -15.22 18.75
CA GLN A 224 11.77 -15.92 19.98
C GLN A 224 11.98 -17.42 19.75
N LYS A 225 11.11 -18.06 18.96
CA LYS A 225 11.24 -19.49 18.61
C LYS A 225 12.42 -19.75 17.67
N ILE A 226 12.70 -18.82 16.75
CA ILE A 226 13.83 -18.92 15.82
C ILE A 226 15.14 -18.80 16.57
N VAL A 227 15.28 -17.82 17.46
CA VAL A 227 16.51 -17.57 18.24
C VAL A 227 16.89 -18.77 19.13
N GLN A 228 15.93 -19.57 19.61
CA GLN A 228 16.17 -20.80 20.33
C GLN A 228 16.91 -21.86 19.48
N LYS A 229 16.74 -21.82 18.15
CA LYS A 229 17.37 -22.76 17.20
C LYS A 229 18.59 -22.17 16.51
N ASN A 230 18.55 -20.88 16.20
CA ASN A 230 19.64 -20.15 15.57
C ASN A 230 19.70 -18.71 16.12
N LYS A 231 20.79 -18.38 16.84
CA LYS A 231 21.01 -17.06 17.44
C LYS A 231 21.50 -16.03 16.43
N ASN A 232 22.07 -16.45 15.31
CA ASN A 232 22.65 -15.54 14.32
C ASN A 232 21.57 -15.05 13.33
N VAL A 233 20.58 -14.32 13.87
CA VAL A 233 19.44 -13.78 13.14
C VAL A 233 19.14 -12.36 13.61
N LYS A 234 18.75 -11.50 12.66
CA LYS A 234 18.31 -10.12 12.91
C LYS A 234 16.96 -9.87 12.26
N LEU A 235 16.13 -9.07 12.92
CA LEU A 235 14.89 -8.51 12.38
C LEU A 235 15.01 -6.99 12.31
N LEU A 236 15.00 -6.43 11.11
CA LEU A 236 15.04 -5.00 10.87
C LEU A 236 13.63 -4.42 10.76
N LEU A 237 13.34 -3.39 11.53
CA LEU A 237 12.05 -2.72 11.59
C LEU A 237 12.16 -1.23 11.24
N PRO A 238 12.35 -0.88 9.94
CA PRO A 238 12.25 0.50 9.51
C PRO A 238 10.78 0.92 9.40
N GLY A 239 10.41 2.05 10.01
CA GLY A 239 9.05 2.60 9.99
C GLY A 239 8.81 3.67 11.05
N GLN A 240 7.64 4.32 11.00
CA GLN A 240 7.28 5.33 12.00
C GLN A 240 7.17 4.69 13.39
N PRO A 241 7.82 5.27 14.41
CA PRO A 241 7.96 4.66 15.74
C PRO A 241 6.72 4.90 16.65
N ILE A 242 5.51 4.63 16.14
CA ILE A 242 4.24 4.97 16.82
C ILE A 242 4.12 4.26 18.19
N ARG A 243 4.56 2.98 18.26
CA ARG A 243 4.50 2.16 19.48
C ARG A 243 5.90 1.68 19.91
N LEU A 244 6.92 2.48 19.69
CA LEU A 244 8.31 2.07 19.88
C LEU A 244 8.61 1.55 21.27
N GLU A 245 8.25 2.31 22.31
CA GLU A 245 8.61 1.94 23.69
C GLU A 245 7.89 0.66 24.16
N GLU A 246 6.62 0.50 23.77
CA GLU A 246 5.89 -0.73 24.02
C GLU A 246 6.56 -1.93 23.35
N TYR A 247 6.98 -1.78 22.09
CA TYR A 247 7.61 -2.88 21.35
C TYR A 247 9.03 -3.19 21.84
N LYS A 248 9.78 -2.19 22.28
CA LYS A 248 11.06 -2.42 22.98
C LYS A 248 10.88 -3.23 24.26
N GLN A 249 9.86 -2.92 25.05
CA GLN A 249 9.53 -3.72 26.23
C GLN A 249 9.19 -5.16 25.86
N MET A 250 8.34 -5.36 24.82
CA MET A 250 7.95 -6.69 24.37
C MET A 250 9.12 -7.55 23.92
N VAL A 251 10.10 -7.00 23.21
CA VAL A 251 11.29 -7.77 22.75
C VAL A 251 12.25 -8.06 23.93
N ALA A 252 12.36 -7.14 24.90
CA ALA A 252 13.14 -7.36 26.12
C ALA A 252 12.55 -8.49 26.98
N GLU A 253 11.23 -8.49 27.21
CA GLU A 253 10.51 -9.55 27.93
C GLU A 253 10.65 -10.93 27.29
N ARG A 254 10.84 -11.00 25.96
CA ARG A 254 11.06 -12.24 25.20
C ARG A 254 12.53 -12.65 25.11
N GLY A 255 13.45 -11.85 25.64
CA GLY A 255 14.89 -12.10 25.57
C GLY A 255 15.47 -12.04 24.15
N ILE A 256 14.87 -11.25 23.25
CA ILE A 256 15.29 -11.10 21.83
C ILE A 256 15.68 -9.67 21.48
N ALA A 257 15.96 -8.81 22.46
CA ALA A 257 16.28 -7.41 22.23
C ALA A 257 17.51 -7.22 21.33
N GLU A 258 18.50 -8.08 21.43
CA GLU A 258 19.70 -8.05 20.59
C GLU A 258 19.45 -8.49 19.14
N ASN A 259 18.32 -9.15 18.88
CA ASN A 259 17.96 -9.65 17.54
C ASN A 259 17.02 -8.69 16.78
N VAL A 260 16.59 -7.58 17.37
CA VAL A 260 15.64 -6.64 16.75
C VAL A 260 16.22 -5.23 16.68
N ASP A 261 16.32 -4.70 15.46
CA ASP A 261 16.78 -3.34 15.21
C ASP A 261 15.62 -2.44 14.81
N PHE A 262 15.23 -1.51 15.71
CA PHE A 262 14.23 -0.48 15.44
C PHE A 262 14.90 0.72 14.76
N LEU A 263 14.74 0.82 13.42
CA LEU A 263 15.50 1.77 12.60
C LEU A 263 14.83 3.14 12.43
N GLY A 264 13.61 3.33 12.97
CA GLY A 264 12.83 4.54 12.75
C GLY A 264 12.44 4.74 11.27
N TYR A 265 11.99 5.94 10.93
CA TYR A 265 11.65 6.27 9.55
C TYR A 265 12.90 6.34 8.66
N ARG A 266 12.92 5.58 7.59
CA ARG A 266 14.05 5.47 6.66
C ARG A 266 13.62 5.85 5.24
N ARG A 267 14.55 6.42 4.46
CA ARG A 267 14.36 6.73 3.03
C ARG A 267 15.12 5.79 2.10
N ASP A 268 16.07 5.07 2.65
CA ASP A 268 16.96 4.10 1.99
C ASP A 268 16.46 2.65 2.13
N ILE A 269 15.14 2.47 2.00
CA ILE A 269 14.50 1.15 2.15
C ILE A 269 15.06 0.15 1.14
N ASN A 270 15.36 0.57 -0.09
CA ASN A 270 15.99 -0.27 -1.11
C ASN A 270 17.31 -0.87 -0.62
N ASN A 271 18.18 -0.08 0.04
CA ASN A 271 19.43 -0.61 0.58
C ASN A 271 19.18 -1.60 1.73
N LEU A 272 18.20 -1.30 2.61
CA LEU A 272 17.88 -2.18 3.73
C LEU A 272 17.23 -3.50 3.27
N VAL A 273 16.40 -3.47 2.23
CA VAL A 273 15.87 -4.69 1.60
C VAL A 273 16.98 -5.45 0.88
N GLY A 274 17.86 -4.76 0.15
CA GLY A 274 18.98 -5.38 -0.58
C GLY A 274 19.97 -6.10 0.30
N LEU A 275 20.24 -5.63 1.53
CA LEU A 275 21.12 -6.35 2.48
C LEU A 275 20.43 -7.51 3.21
N SER A 276 19.09 -7.60 3.14
CA SER A 276 18.29 -8.62 3.84
C SER A 276 18.20 -9.93 3.05
N ASP A 277 17.92 -11.03 3.74
CA ASP A 277 17.74 -12.35 3.12
C ASP A 277 16.27 -12.68 2.88
N LEU A 278 15.39 -12.10 3.71
CA LEU A 278 13.97 -12.44 3.72
C LEU A 278 13.14 -11.20 4.10
N SER A 279 12.05 -10.98 3.39
CA SER A 279 11.04 -10.00 3.80
C SER A 279 9.90 -10.69 4.53
N VAL A 280 9.45 -10.10 5.64
CA VAL A 280 8.39 -10.66 6.47
C VAL A 280 7.25 -9.66 6.67
N ALA A 281 6.02 -10.14 6.84
CA ALA A 281 4.88 -9.30 7.18
C ALA A 281 3.86 -10.06 8.05
N SER A 282 3.43 -9.44 9.13
CA SER A 282 2.49 -10.04 10.10
C SER A 282 1.16 -9.31 10.20
N SER A 283 0.85 -8.44 9.24
CA SER A 283 -0.33 -7.56 9.26
C SER A 283 -1.64 -8.31 9.49
N PHE A 284 -2.57 -7.68 10.19
CA PHE A 284 -3.96 -8.15 10.29
C PHE A 284 -4.76 -7.91 9.00
N GLN A 285 -4.38 -6.92 8.21
CA GLN A 285 -5.01 -6.56 6.94
C GLN A 285 -4.14 -5.63 6.11
N GLU A 286 -4.22 -5.73 4.79
CA GLU A 286 -3.64 -4.79 3.84
C GLU A 286 -4.64 -4.43 2.73
N GLY A 287 -4.36 -3.34 2.01
CA GLY A 287 -5.02 -3.06 0.73
C GLY A 287 -4.29 -3.78 -0.40
N LEU A 288 -3.05 -3.36 -0.62
CA LEU A 288 -2.00 -4.06 -1.34
C LEU A 288 -0.67 -3.64 -0.71
N PRO A 289 0.19 -4.57 -0.26
CA PRO A 289 1.38 -4.27 0.53
C PRO A 289 2.56 -3.83 -0.35
N ILE A 290 2.73 -2.53 -0.54
CA ILE A 290 3.82 -1.99 -1.38
C ILE A 290 5.19 -2.50 -0.91
N ASN A 291 5.42 -2.60 0.39
CA ASN A 291 6.67 -3.11 0.96
C ASN A 291 6.98 -4.56 0.54
N LEU A 292 5.97 -5.42 0.35
CA LEU A 292 6.19 -6.78 -0.17
C LEU A 292 6.47 -6.76 -1.68
N ILE A 293 5.81 -5.88 -2.42
CA ILE A 293 6.08 -5.72 -3.86
C ILE A 293 7.49 -5.15 -4.07
N GLU A 294 7.93 -4.19 -3.24
CA GLU A 294 9.30 -3.68 -3.23
C GLU A 294 10.31 -4.79 -2.90
N ALA A 295 9.97 -5.69 -1.97
CA ALA A 295 10.79 -6.87 -1.65
C ALA A 295 10.89 -7.85 -2.84
N MET A 296 9.77 -8.13 -3.53
CA MET A 296 9.78 -8.93 -4.77
C MET A 296 10.67 -8.32 -5.84
N ALA A 297 10.62 -6.99 -6.04
CA ALA A 297 11.46 -6.28 -6.99
C ALA A 297 12.96 -6.36 -6.66
N MET A 298 13.30 -6.60 -5.40
CA MET A 298 14.67 -6.81 -4.93
C MET A 298 15.10 -8.30 -4.90
N GLY A 299 14.20 -9.21 -5.32
CA GLY A 299 14.47 -10.64 -5.30
C GLY A 299 14.43 -11.26 -3.90
N ASN A 300 13.82 -10.60 -2.92
CA ASN A 300 13.66 -11.16 -1.58
C ASN A 300 12.44 -12.08 -1.54
N PRO A 301 12.58 -13.34 -1.09
CA PRO A 301 11.45 -14.19 -0.77
C PRO A 301 10.65 -13.61 0.39
N ILE A 302 9.41 -14.07 0.57
CA ILE A 302 8.47 -13.45 1.52
C ILE A 302 7.88 -14.52 2.44
N VAL A 303 7.76 -14.21 3.75
CA VAL A 303 6.86 -14.92 4.66
C VAL A 303 5.87 -13.93 5.23
N ALA A 304 4.59 -14.11 4.91
CA ALA A 304 3.56 -13.14 5.29
C ALA A 304 2.31 -13.81 5.86
N THR A 305 1.51 -13.04 6.61
CA THR A 305 0.17 -13.49 7.01
C THR A 305 -0.76 -13.60 5.80
N ASP A 306 -1.57 -14.68 5.76
CA ASP A 306 -2.62 -14.88 4.75
C ASP A 306 -3.79 -13.93 5.03
N VAL A 307 -3.66 -12.73 4.49
CA VAL A 307 -4.68 -11.69 4.57
C VAL A 307 -4.84 -11.02 3.22
N ARG A 308 -6.00 -10.38 3.03
CA ARG A 308 -6.26 -9.55 1.87
C ARG A 308 -5.07 -8.66 1.54
N GLY A 309 -4.70 -8.59 0.28
CA GLY A 309 -3.57 -7.84 -0.24
C GLY A 309 -2.23 -8.57 -0.15
N ASN A 310 -1.92 -9.26 0.96
CA ASN A 310 -0.72 -10.09 1.01
C ASN A 310 -0.84 -11.26 0.03
N ASN A 311 -2.01 -11.89 -0.06
CA ASN A 311 -2.29 -12.98 -1.00
C ASN A 311 -2.48 -12.51 -2.46
N ASP A 312 -2.47 -11.22 -2.74
CA ASP A 312 -2.35 -10.70 -4.10
C ASP A 312 -0.87 -10.54 -4.53
N ALA A 313 0.05 -10.40 -3.57
CA ALA A 313 1.49 -10.26 -3.83
C ALA A 313 2.25 -11.58 -3.64
N VAL A 314 1.79 -12.45 -2.74
CA VAL A 314 2.47 -13.71 -2.39
C VAL A 314 1.64 -14.90 -2.86
N GLU A 315 2.22 -15.74 -3.69
CA GLU A 315 1.70 -17.06 -4.05
C GLU A 315 2.41 -18.10 -3.19
N ASP A 316 1.62 -18.80 -2.34
CA ASP A 316 2.15 -19.75 -1.36
C ASP A 316 2.94 -20.90 -2.01
N GLY A 317 4.17 -21.10 -1.55
CA GLY A 317 5.08 -22.10 -2.11
C GLY A 317 5.75 -21.72 -3.44
N VAL A 318 5.53 -20.51 -3.98
CA VAL A 318 6.10 -20.04 -5.25
C VAL A 318 7.11 -18.92 -5.04
N ASN A 319 6.72 -17.77 -4.52
CA ASN A 319 7.61 -16.65 -4.21
C ASN A 319 7.70 -16.36 -2.70
N GLY A 320 7.07 -17.20 -1.88
CA GLY A 320 7.03 -17.05 -0.44
C GLY A 320 6.10 -18.04 0.24
N TYR A 321 5.81 -17.75 1.51
CA TYR A 321 4.84 -18.50 2.30
C TYR A 321 3.78 -17.61 2.89
N LEU A 322 2.54 -18.10 2.89
CA LEU A 322 1.40 -17.49 3.58
C LEU A 322 1.06 -18.30 4.83
N VAL A 323 0.95 -17.61 5.98
CA VAL A 323 0.66 -18.23 7.26
C VAL A 323 -0.58 -17.62 7.91
N PRO A 324 -1.38 -18.38 8.66
CA PRO A 324 -2.55 -17.83 9.35
C PRO A 324 -2.19 -16.70 10.31
N VAL A 325 -3.03 -15.69 10.40
CA VAL A 325 -2.90 -14.63 11.41
C VAL A 325 -2.94 -15.23 12.81
N GLY A 326 -1.95 -14.86 13.65
CA GLY A 326 -1.83 -15.36 15.01
C GLY A 326 -1.03 -16.66 15.14
N ASP A 327 -0.68 -17.33 14.04
CA ASP A 327 0.17 -18.54 14.09
C ASP A 327 1.67 -18.18 13.96
N SER A 328 2.22 -17.67 15.07
CA SER A 328 3.66 -17.41 15.17
C SER A 328 4.53 -18.68 15.11
N GLY A 329 3.92 -19.85 15.37
CA GLY A 329 4.61 -21.15 15.26
C GLY A 329 4.89 -21.49 13.81
N MET A 330 3.85 -21.48 12.96
CA MET A 330 3.99 -21.71 11.52
C MET A 330 4.87 -20.65 10.87
N MET A 331 4.76 -19.37 11.28
CA MET A 331 5.64 -18.31 10.77
C MET A 331 7.13 -18.62 11.08
N ALA A 332 7.44 -19.02 12.31
CA ALA A 332 8.79 -19.43 12.68
C ALA A 332 9.27 -20.67 11.90
N GLU A 333 8.42 -21.67 11.70
CA GLU A 333 8.72 -22.86 10.93
C GLU A 333 9.08 -22.52 9.47
N LYS A 334 8.25 -21.71 8.80
CA LYS A 334 8.47 -21.30 7.39
C LYS A 334 9.71 -20.44 7.23
N ILE A 335 10.00 -19.57 8.18
CA ILE A 335 11.24 -18.79 8.19
C ILE A 335 12.45 -19.71 8.36
N LEU A 336 12.43 -20.67 9.32
CA LEU A 336 13.51 -21.63 9.54
C LEU A 336 13.72 -22.56 8.35
N GLU A 337 12.66 -22.95 7.65
CA GLU A 337 12.73 -23.71 6.41
C GLU A 337 13.57 -22.95 5.37
N LEU A 338 13.26 -21.67 5.11
CA LEU A 338 14.02 -20.85 4.16
C LEU A 338 15.43 -20.53 4.64
N MET A 339 15.66 -20.38 5.95
CA MET A 339 17.02 -20.18 6.50
C MET A 339 17.94 -21.37 6.21
N ASN A 340 17.39 -22.60 6.20
CA ASN A 340 18.16 -23.83 6.04
C ASN A 340 18.21 -24.34 4.60
N ASP A 341 17.41 -23.76 3.69
CA ASP A 341 17.34 -24.15 2.27
C ASP A 341 17.66 -22.94 1.37
N ARG A 342 18.95 -22.77 1.09
CA ARG A 342 19.46 -21.66 0.25
C ARG A 342 18.96 -21.73 -1.20
N GLU A 343 18.72 -22.92 -1.72
CA GLU A 343 18.22 -23.10 -3.09
C GLU A 343 16.76 -22.64 -3.18
N LYS A 344 15.92 -23.05 -2.22
CA LYS A 344 14.53 -22.61 -2.14
C LYS A 344 14.43 -21.10 -1.92
N LEU A 345 15.27 -20.54 -1.02
CA LEU A 345 15.33 -19.12 -0.77
C LEU A 345 15.58 -18.34 -2.07
N ARG A 346 16.57 -18.79 -2.88
CA ARG A 346 16.88 -18.18 -4.18
C ARG A 346 15.76 -18.37 -5.17
N THR A 347 15.21 -19.55 -5.30
CA THR A 347 14.10 -19.84 -6.25
C THR A 347 12.88 -18.96 -5.97
N PHE A 348 12.51 -18.79 -4.70
CA PHE A 348 11.39 -17.92 -4.33
C PHE A 348 11.68 -16.45 -4.68
N GLY A 349 12.93 -16.01 -4.50
CA GLY A 349 13.35 -14.66 -4.90
C GLY A 349 13.25 -14.45 -6.42
N GLU A 350 13.75 -15.41 -7.21
CA GLU A 350 13.69 -15.38 -8.68
C GLU A 350 12.23 -15.36 -9.18
N ASN A 351 11.37 -16.18 -8.62
CA ASN A 351 9.93 -16.17 -8.93
C ASN A 351 9.30 -14.82 -8.59
N GLY A 352 9.69 -14.21 -7.45
CA GLY A 352 9.25 -12.88 -7.08
C GLY A 352 9.62 -11.82 -8.12
N LEU A 353 10.84 -11.88 -8.68
CA LEU A 353 11.31 -10.98 -9.74
C LEU A 353 10.49 -11.09 -11.03
N ASP A 354 10.02 -12.28 -11.37
CA ASP A 354 9.15 -12.44 -12.54
C ASP A 354 7.73 -11.93 -12.28
N MET A 355 7.18 -12.23 -11.10
CA MET A 355 5.82 -11.83 -10.73
C MET A 355 5.68 -10.31 -10.55
N VAL A 356 6.72 -9.62 -10.04
CA VAL A 356 6.67 -8.18 -9.75
C VAL A 356 6.44 -7.30 -10.97
N ARG A 357 6.71 -7.79 -12.18
CA ARG A 357 6.49 -7.05 -13.44
C ARG A 357 5.03 -6.58 -13.58
N ASN A 358 4.08 -7.36 -13.06
CA ASN A 358 2.66 -7.00 -13.07
C ASN A 358 2.38 -5.75 -12.20
N PHE A 359 3.19 -5.52 -11.19
CA PHE A 359 3.06 -4.41 -10.23
C PHE A 359 3.96 -3.22 -10.59
N SER A 360 4.66 -3.25 -11.74
CA SER A 360 5.49 -2.12 -12.16
C SER A 360 4.66 -0.88 -12.45
N THR A 361 5.27 0.29 -12.26
CA THR A 361 4.64 1.59 -12.60
C THR A 361 4.17 1.62 -14.04
N GLU A 362 4.95 1.07 -14.99
CA GLU A 362 4.61 1.02 -16.41
C GLU A 362 3.36 0.17 -16.65
N ASN A 363 3.27 -1.01 -16.02
CA ASN A 363 2.11 -1.88 -16.17
C ASN A 363 0.86 -1.23 -15.59
N VAL A 364 0.94 -0.70 -14.36
CA VAL A 364 -0.19 -0.05 -13.70
C VAL A 364 -0.64 1.19 -14.47
N ASN A 365 0.29 2.01 -15.00
CA ASN A 365 -0.05 3.15 -15.85
C ASN A 365 -0.78 2.70 -17.11
N ARG A 366 -0.35 1.61 -17.76
CA ARG A 366 -1.03 1.05 -18.95
C ARG A 366 -2.44 0.57 -18.62
N GLU A 367 -2.63 -0.11 -17.50
CA GLU A 367 -3.96 -0.52 -17.01
C GLU A 367 -4.86 0.69 -16.80
N MET A 368 -4.34 1.72 -16.13
CA MET A 368 -5.07 2.95 -15.86
C MET A 368 -5.43 3.73 -17.12
N LEU A 369 -4.50 3.85 -18.10
CA LEU A 369 -4.78 4.46 -19.40
C LEU A 369 -5.88 3.69 -20.15
N THR A 370 -5.83 2.36 -20.12
CA THR A 370 -6.88 1.51 -20.70
C THR A 370 -8.25 1.79 -20.07
N ILE A 371 -8.32 1.96 -18.75
CA ILE A 371 -9.55 2.32 -18.05
C ILE A 371 -10.05 3.70 -18.50
N TYR A 372 -9.15 4.70 -18.59
CA TYR A 372 -9.51 6.05 -19.04
C TYR A 372 -10.00 6.05 -20.49
N SER A 373 -9.37 5.28 -21.37
CA SER A 373 -9.84 5.09 -22.76
C SER A 373 -11.22 4.43 -22.79
N ASN A 374 -11.45 3.40 -22.01
CA ASN A 374 -12.76 2.72 -21.91
C ASN A 374 -13.88 3.63 -21.35
N LEU A 375 -13.54 4.74 -20.73
CA LEU A 375 -14.47 5.78 -20.27
C LEU A 375 -14.67 6.90 -21.29
N GLY A 376 -13.93 6.87 -22.41
CA GLY A 376 -13.96 7.90 -23.47
C GLY A 376 -13.27 9.20 -23.03
N LEU A 377 -12.23 9.10 -22.21
CA LEU A 377 -11.49 10.24 -21.70
C LEU A 377 -10.19 10.52 -22.51
N ILE A 378 -9.59 9.48 -23.06
CA ILE A 378 -8.40 9.52 -23.93
C ILE A 378 -8.60 8.57 -25.12
#